data_d02605f9966c804f3e422b857674a79e
#
_entry.id   d02605f9966c804f3e422b857674a79e
#
_cell.length_a   1.000
_cell.length_b   1.000
_cell.length_c   1.000
_cell.angle_alpha   90.00
_cell.angle_beta   90.00
_cell.angle_gamma   90.00
#
_symmetry.space_group_name_H-M   'P 1'
#
loop_
_entity.id
_entity.type
_entity.pdbx_description
1 polymer ?
#
loop_
_entity_poly.entity_id
_entity_poly.type
_entity_poly.pdbx_seq_one_letter_code
_entity_poly.pdbx_strand_id
1 'polypeptide(L)'
;MGSTKAWAGAEEEISHTAETIHQEAIFKASRKRVYEALTDAKQFDKVIQLSGVMQSMHLGDKPAEISREVGGAFTLFGGYITGRHVELVPNERIVQAWRTGGWPPGVYSIAKFEFVEQGSGTKIVFDHTGFPKGEAEVLASGWKAHYWEPLGKLLT
;
A
#
# COMPACT_ATOMS: atom_id res chain seq x y z
N MET A 1 39.42 -7.99 -1.42
CA MET A 1 39.33 -7.94 0.03
C MET A 1 38.55 -6.74 0.52
N GLY A 2 38.98 -5.53 0.21
CA GLY A 2 38.27 -4.32 0.63
C GLY A 2 36.85 -4.24 0.09
N SER A 3 36.66 -4.63 -1.16
CA SER A 3 35.32 -4.60 -1.78
C SER A 3 34.37 -5.61 -1.12
N THR A 4 34.88 -6.75 -0.69
CA THR A 4 34.05 -7.75 0.01
C THR A 4 33.55 -7.20 1.33
N LYS A 5 34.40 -6.47 2.07
CA LYS A 5 34.00 -5.86 3.33
C LYS A 5 32.94 -4.78 3.12
N ALA A 6 33.08 -3.99 2.07
CA ALA A 6 32.10 -2.95 1.74
C ALA A 6 30.75 -3.55 1.44
N TRP A 7 30.71 -4.65 0.69
CA TRP A 7 29.47 -5.35 0.40
C TRP A 7 28.83 -5.91 1.67
N ALA A 8 29.64 -6.55 2.52
CA ALA A 8 29.11 -7.11 3.76
C ALA A 8 28.50 -6.02 4.66
N GLY A 9 29.15 -4.85 4.75
CA GLY A 9 28.62 -3.73 5.52
C GLY A 9 27.31 -3.22 4.98
N ALA A 10 27.20 -3.07 3.66
CA ALA A 10 25.97 -2.62 3.03
C ALA A 10 24.84 -3.63 3.22
N GLU A 11 25.14 -4.92 3.09
CA GLU A 11 24.15 -5.97 3.31
C GLU A 11 23.65 -5.97 4.76
N GLU A 12 24.51 -5.78 5.73
CA GLU A 12 24.12 -5.71 7.12
C GLU A 12 23.15 -4.57 7.38
N GLU A 13 23.42 -3.40 6.83
CA GLU A 13 22.52 -2.25 6.98
C GLU A 13 21.15 -2.52 6.40
N ILE A 14 21.08 -3.20 5.27
CA ILE A 14 19.82 -3.48 4.61
C ILE A 14 19.10 -4.65 5.27
N SER A 15 19.80 -5.78 5.47
CA SER A 15 19.14 -7.03 5.84
C SER A 15 18.81 -7.15 7.31
N HIS A 16 19.67 -6.64 8.18
CA HIS A 16 19.47 -6.79 9.64
C HIS A 16 18.52 -5.77 10.24
N THR A 17 18.23 -4.69 9.55
CA THR A 17 17.35 -3.65 10.07
C THR A 17 16.03 -3.56 9.32
N ALA A 18 15.85 -4.38 8.30
CA ALA A 18 14.61 -4.38 7.54
C ALA A 18 13.46 -4.87 8.41
N GLU A 19 12.45 -4.04 8.54
CA GLU A 19 11.22 -4.42 9.21
C GLU A 19 10.21 -4.86 8.17
N THR A 20 9.25 -5.67 8.57
CA THR A 20 8.17 -6.12 7.69
C THR A 20 6.84 -6.01 8.39
N ILE A 21 5.80 -5.76 7.60
CA ILE A 21 4.43 -5.76 8.06
C ILE A 21 3.70 -6.87 7.32
N HIS A 22 2.99 -7.70 8.05
CA HIS A 22 2.09 -8.70 7.48
C HIS A 22 0.71 -8.50 8.09
N GLN A 23 -0.29 -8.30 7.24
CA GLN A 23 -1.67 -8.12 7.69
C GLN A 23 -2.60 -8.92 6.80
N GLU A 24 -3.72 -9.35 7.36
CA GLU A 24 -4.75 -10.03 6.60
C GLU A 24 -6.08 -9.32 6.88
N ALA A 25 -6.80 -8.99 5.83
CA ALA A 25 -8.07 -8.29 5.94
C ALA A 25 -9.13 -9.03 5.12
N ILE A 26 -10.31 -9.21 5.72
CA ILE A 26 -11.39 -9.97 5.11
C ILE A 26 -12.52 -9.02 4.73
N PHE A 27 -13.04 -9.17 3.51
CA PHE A 27 -14.10 -8.34 2.96
C PHE A 27 -15.23 -9.19 2.41
N LYS A 28 -16.45 -8.69 2.50
CA LYS A 28 -17.65 -9.38 2.00
C LYS A 28 -17.92 -9.04 0.53
N ALA A 29 -16.89 -9.05 -0.29
CA ALA A 29 -16.99 -8.70 -1.69
C ALA A 29 -16.09 -9.61 -2.51
N SER A 30 -16.38 -9.75 -3.80
CA SER A 30 -15.57 -10.58 -4.69
C SER A 30 -14.18 -10.01 -4.89
N ARG A 31 -13.24 -10.83 -5.31
CA ARG A 31 -11.88 -10.38 -5.63
C ARG A 31 -11.89 -9.26 -6.67
N LYS A 32 -12.75 -9.37 -7.66
CA LYS A 32 -12.89 -8.34 -8.68
C LYS A 32 -13.26 -6.99 -8.06
N ARG A 33 -14.24 -6.99 -7.19
CA ARG A 33 -14.73 -5.78 -6.55
C ARG A 33 -13.68 -5.15 -5.64
N VAL A 34 -12.96 -5.97 -4.88
CA VAL A 34 -11.88 -5.51 -4.01
C VAL A 34 -10.72 -4.95 -4.85
N TYR A 35 -10.33 -5.66 -5.89
CA TYR A 35 -9.27 -5.21 -6.79
C TYR A 35 -9.62 -3.87 -7.44
N GLU A 36 -10.84 -3.71 -7.93
CA GLU A 36 -11.28 -2.46 -8.54
C GLU A 36 -11.30 -1.30 -7.55
N ALA A 37 -11.70 -1.55 -6.31
CA ALA A 37 -11.69 -0.50 -5.29
C ALA A 37 -10.29 0.05 -5.02
N LEU A 38 -9.27 -0.78 -5.21
CA LEU A 38 -7.87 -0.38 -5.00
C LEU A 38 -7.19 0.15 -6.26
N THR A 39 -7.74 -0.10 -7.44
CA THR A 39 -7.09 0.27 -8.70
C THR A 39 -7.87 1.32 -9.50
N ASP A 40 -9.12 1.53 -9.20
CA ASP A 40 -9.92 2.56 -9.86
C ASP A 40 -9.93 3.83 -9.01
N ALA A 41 -9.45 4.93 -9.59
CA ALA A 41 -9.29 6.19 -8.86
C ALA A 41 -10.59 6.69 -8.23
N LYS A 42 -11.71 6.58 -8.94
CA LYS A 42 -13.00 7.05 -8.42
C LYS A 42 -13.46 6.23 -7.21
N GLN A 43 -13.24 4.92 -7.27
CA GLN A 43 -13.60 4.06 -6.14
C GLN A 43 -12.66 4.29 -4.95
N PHE A 44 -11.38 4.47 -5.22
CA PHE A 44 -10.45 4.75 -4.13
C PHE A 44 -10.72 6.11 -3.48
N ASP A 45 -11.21 7.09 -4.22
CA ASP A 45 -11.64 8.35 -3.62
C ASP A 45 -12.73 8.14 -2.57
N LYS A 46 -13.62 7.19 -2.79
CA LYS A 46 -14.64 6.84 -1.80
C LYS A 46 -14.01 6.23 -0.54
N VAL A 47 -12.97 5.41 -0.73
CA VAL A 47 -12.20 4.85 0.38
C VAL A 47 -11.58 5.99 1.20
N ILE A 48 -10.96 6.95 0.53
CA ILE A 48 -10.35 8.11 1.19
C ILE A 48 -11.40 8.90 1.98
N GLN A 49 -12.55 9.15 1.39
CA GLN A 49 -13.62 9.89 2.06
C GLN A 49 -14.15 9.18 3.30
N LEU A 50 -14.14 7.87 3.29
CA LEU A 50 -14.57 7.07 4.43
C LEU A 50 -13.52 6.97 5.54
N SER A 51 -12.30 7.41 5.26
CA SER A 51 -11.25 7.54 6.26
C SER A 51 -11.41 8.89 6.96
N GLY A 52 -11.99 8.91 8.14
CA GLY A 52 -12.34 10.16 8.82
C GLY A 52 -11.18 11.11 9.09
N VAL A 53 -9.96 10.59 9.16
CA VAL A 53 -8.76 11.39 9.40
C VAL A 53 -8.50 12.35 8.24
N MET A 54 -8.87 11.98 7.03
CA MET A 54 -8.60 12.78 5.83
C MET A 54 -9.31 14.12 5.83
N GLN A 55 -10.51 14.19 6.39
CA GLN A 55 -11.26 15.43 6.43
C GLN A 55 -10.60 16.47 7.32
N SER A 56 -10.08 16.05 8.46
CA SER A 56 -9.44 16.97 9.40
C SER A 56 -8.08 17.47 8.89
N MET A 57 -7.44 16.72 8.00
CA MET A 57 -6.14 17.08 7.45
C MET A 57 -6.22 17.76 6.08
N HIS A 58 -7.42 17.89 5.53
CA HIS A 58 -7.68 18.46 4.20
C HIS A 58 -6.88 17.78 3.08
N LEU A 59 -6.53 16.51 3.25
CA LEU A 59 -5.77 15.75 2.27
C LEU A 59 -6.64 15.21 1.14
N GLY A 60 -7.96 15.27 1.30
CA GLY A 60 -8.92 14.79 0.31
C GLY A 60 -9.29 15.78 -0.77
N ASP A 61 -8.69 16.99 -0.76
CA ASP A 61 -9.02 18.03 -1.75
C ASP A 61 -8.56 17.67 -3.17
N LYS A 62 -7.52 16.85 -3.28
CA LYS A 62 -7.07 16.33 -4.56
C LYS A 62 -7.58 14.90 -4.73
N PRO A 63 -8.26 14.64 -5.86
CA PRO A 63 -8.71 13.27 -6.13
C PRO A 63 -7.53 12.32 -6.34
N ALA A 64 -7.75 11.04 -6.06
CA ALA A 64 -6.77 10.02 -6.33
C ALA A 64 -6.50 9.94 -7.84
N GLU A 65 -5.25 9.69 -8.19
CA GLU A 65 -4.85 9.40 -9.56
C GLU A 65 -4.20 8.03 -9.55
N ILE A 66 -4.72 7.11 -10.33
CA ILE A 66 -4.21 5.74 -10.37
C ILE A 66 -4.16 5.28 -11.82
N SER A 67 -2.95 5.02 -12.32
CA SER A 67 -2.79 4.35 -13.60
C SER A 67 -3.15 2.88 -13.43
N ARG A 68 -3.85 2.31 -14.39
CA ARG A 68 -4.22 0.88 -14.34
C ARG A 68 -3.27 0.02 -15.17
N GLU A 69 -2.08 0.52 -15.43
CA GLU A 69 -1.05 -0.19 -16.20
C GLU A 69 0.17 -0.49 -15.35
N VAL A 70 0.82 -1.60 -15.63
CA VAL A 70 2.11 -1.95 -15.00
C VAL A 70 3.11 -0.85 -15.32
N GLY A 71 3.85 -0.40 -14.33
CA GLY A 71 4.79 0.72 -14.45
C GLY A 71 4.14 2.09 -14.28
N GLY A 72 2.81 2.15 -14.26
CA GLY A 72 2.09 3.40 -14.12
C GLY A 72 2.10 3.94 -12.70
N ALA A 73 2.00 5.27 -12.58
CA ALA A 73 2.07 5.96 -11.31
C ALA A 73 0.72 6.02 -10.60
N PHE A 74 0.77 6.15 -9.29
CA PHE A 74 -0.42 6.49 -8.51
C PHE A 74 -0.10 7.60 -7.51
N THR A 75 -1.11 8.40 -7.19
CA THR A 75 -1.04 9.48 -6.22
C THR A 75 -2.30 9.43 -5.38
N LEU A 76 -2.14 9.26 -4.08
CA LEU A 76 -3.25 9.06 -3.16
C LEU A 76 -3.16 10.04 -1.99
N PHE A 77 -4.29 10.27 -1.33
CA PHE A 77 -4.34 11.11 -0.13
C PHE A 77 -3.73 12.49 -0.35
N GLY A 78 -4.16 13.15 -1.42
CA GLY A 78 -3.71 14.50 -1.74
C GLY A 78 -2.24 14.61 -2.12
N GLY A 79 -1.61 13.50 -2.51
CA GLY A 79 -0.18 13.46 -2.84
C GLY A 79 0.70 12.99 -1.69
N TYR A 80 0.12 12.69 -0.54
CA TYR A 80 0.89 12.20 0.61
C TYR A 80 1.47 10.82 0.35
N ILE A 81 0.74 9.97 -0.38
CA ILE A 81 1.21 8.65 -0.77
C ILE A 81 1.33 8.60 -2.28
N THR A 82 2.49 8.17 -2.75
CA THR A 82 2.78 8.06 -4.18
C THR A 82 3.52 6.78 -4.48
N GLY A 83 3.54 6.38 -5.74
CA GLY A 83 4.29 5.20 -6.15
C GLY A 83 4.01 4.79 -7.56
N ARG A 84 4.40 3.56 -7.88
CA ARG A 84 4.17 2.94 -9.18
C ARG A 84 3.78 1.48 -9.01
N HIS A 85 2.97 0.99 -9.92
CA HIS A 85 2.62 -0.43 -9.94
C HIS A 85 3.78 -1.22 -10.53
N VAL A 86 4.36 -2.10 -9.73
CA VAL A 86 5.38 -3.04 -10.19
C VAL A 86 4.73 -4.22 -10.89
N GLU A 87 3.58 -4.66 -10.37
CA GLU A 87 2.84 -5.78 -10.94
C GLU A 87 1.34 -5.58 -10.71
N LEU A 88 0.55 -5.87 -11.73
CA LEU A 88 -0.90 -5.88 -11.65
C LEU A 88 -1.40 -7.16 -12.31
N VAL A 89 -1.92 -8.08 -11.51
CA VAL A 89 -2.58 -9.27 -12.01
C VAL A 89 -4.05 -9.13 -11.62
N PRO A 90 -4.93 -8.82 -12.56
CA PRO A 90 -6.33 -8.51 -12.24
C PRO A 90 -6.97 -9.54 -11.32
N ASN A 91 -7.59 -9.06 -10.26
CA ASN A 91 -8.30 -9.84 -9.25
C ASN A 91 -7.43 -10.80 -8.43
N GLU A 92 -6.11 -10.82 -8.65
CA GLU A 92 -5.20 -11.74 -7.96
C GLU A 92 -4.12 -11.06 -7.16
N ARG A 93 -3.47 -10.02 -7.72
CA ARG A 93 -2.31 -9.44 -7.04
C ARG A 93 -2.01 -8.02 -7.50
N ILE A 94 -1.60 -7.19 -6.55
CA ILE A 94 -1.05 -5.86 -6.81
C ILE A 94 0.28 -5.78 -6.07
N VAL A 95 1.33 -5.34 -6.76
CA VAL A 95 2.62 -5.04 -6.14
C VAL A 95 2.99 -3.61 -6.49
N GLN A 96 3.30 -2.82 -5.48
CA GLN A 96 3.59 -1.40 -5.64
C GLN A 96 4.95 -1.03 -5.08
N ALA A 97 5.69 -0.20 -5.80
CA ALA A 97 6.74 0.60 -5.21
C ALA A 97 6.03 1.80 -4.57
N TRP A 98 6.14 1.95 -3.26
CA TRP A 98 5.26 2.80 -2.45
C TRP A 98 6.08 3.73 -1.55
N ARG A 99 5.63 4.95 -1.37
CA ARG A 99 6.28 5.86 -0.43
C ARG A 99 5.27 6.85 0.16
N THR A 100 5.61 7.38 1.32
CA THR A 100 4.85 8.45 1.94
C THR A 100 5.68 9.73 2.00
N GLY A 101 4.99 10.86 2.08
CA GLY A 101 5.59 12.17 1.90
C GLY A 101 6.66 12.58 2.91
N GLY A 102 6.73 11.92 4.06
CA GLY A 102 7.76 12.23 5.05
C GLY A 102 9.10 11.58 4.80
N TRP A 103 9.22 10.71 3.81
CA TRP A 103 10.46 10.00 3.54
C TRP A 103 11.41 10.81 2.65
N PRO A 104 12.73 10.59 2.78
CA PRO A 104 13.68 11.24 1.87
C PRO A 104 13.39 10.91 0.41
N PRO A 105 13.73 11.82 -0.53
CA PRO A 105 13.54 11.55 -1.95
C PRO A 105 14.19 10.24 -2.39
N GLY A 106 13.50 9.48 -3.22
CA GLY A 106 14.03 8.23 -3.76
C GLY A 106 13.88 7.02 -2.84
N VAL A 107 13.38 7.19 -1.62
CA VAL A 107 13.15 6.07 -0.71
C VAL A 107 11.77 5.48 -0.98
N TYR A 108 11.75 4.21 -1.38
CA TYR A 108 10.53 3.46 -1.68
C TYR A 108 10.53 2.15 -0.92
N SER A 109 9.34 1.67 -0.63
CA SER A 109 9.11 0.35 -0.06
C SER A 109 8.33 -0.49 -1.07
N ILE A 110 8.09 -1.76 -0.74
CA ILE A 110 7.27 -2.64 -1.56
C ILE A 110 6.03 -3.03 -0.78
N ALA A 111 4.88 -2.72 -1.35
CA ALA A 111 3.58 -3.08 -0.79
C ALA A 111 2.94 -4.13 -1.72
N LYS A 112 2.66 -5.31 -1.18
CA LYS A 112 2.12 -6.43 -1.96
C LYS A 112 0.76 -6.84 -1.40
N PHE A 113 -0.23 -6.87 -2.28
CA PHE A 113 -1.59 -7.27 -1.96
C PHE A 113 -1.92 -8.55 -2.76
N GLU A 114 -2.27 -9.61 -2.08
CA GLU A 114 -2.78 -10.82 -2.72
C GLU A 114 -4.24 -11.02 -2.35
N PHE A 115 -5.07 -11.33 -3.34
CA PHE A 115 -6.51 -11.48 -3.16
C PHE A 115 -6.87 -12.96 -3.22
N VAL A 116 -7.33 -13.49 -2.09
CA VAL A 116 -7.65 -14.91 -1.96
C VAL A 116 -9.15 -15.04 -1.69
N GLU A 117 -9.81 -15.90 -2.46
CA GLU A 117 -11.22 -16.18 -2.19
C GLU A 117 -11.36 -16.84 -0.84
N GLN A 118 -12.35 -16.38 -0.07
CA GLN A 118 -12.64 -16.95 1.23
C GLN A 118 -14.17 -16.97 1.41
N GLY A 119 -14.76 -18.14 1.24
CA GLY A 119 -16.21 -18.25 1.22
C GLY A 119 -16.78 -17.45 0.05
N SER A 120 -17.76 -16.59 0.34
CA SER A 120 -18.33 -15.67 -0.65
C SER A 120 -17.61 -14.34 -0.73
N GLY A 121 -16.55 -14.18 0.06
CA GLY A 121 -15.80 -12.93 0.14
C GLY A 121 -14.35 -13.08 -0.30
N THR A 122 -13.53 -12.13 0.15
CA THR A 122 -12.12 -12.05 -0.22
C THR A 122 -11.28 -11.77 1.01
N LYS A 123 -10.15 -12.46 1.11
CA LYS A 123 -9.10 -12.11 2.07
C LYS A 123 -7.97 -11.46 1.30
N ILE A 124 -7.56 -10.27 1.73
CA ILE A 124 -6.31 -9.68 1.26
C ILE A 124 -5.20 -10.17 2.19
N VAL A 125 -4.18 -10.80 1.61
CA VAL A 125 -2.94 -11.12 2.30
C VAL A 125 -1.96 -10.03 1.90
N PHE A 126 -1.56 -9.22 2.87
CA PHE A 126 -0.80 -8.02 2.63
C PHE A 126 0.58 -8.08 3.28
N ASP A 127 1.61 -7.76 2.51
CA ASP A 127 2.98 -7.69 2.99
C ASP A 127 3.61 -6.37 2.55
N HIS A 128 4.20 -5.65 3.51
CA HIS A 128 4.87 -4.38 3.26
C HIS A 128 6.30 -4.49 3.77
N THR A 129 7.27 -4.28 2.89
CA THR A 129 8.69 -4.48 3.19
C THR A 129 9.53 -3.35 2.65
N GLY A 130 10.74 -3.19 3.20
CA GLY A 130 11.72 -2.24 2.67
C GLY A 130 11.48 -0.79 3.04
N PHE A 131 10.59 -0.51 3.98
CA PHE A 131 10.37 0.85 4.47
C PHE A 131 11.46 1.26 5.46
N PRO A 132 11.60 2.57 5.73
CA PRO A 132 12.63 3.04 6.67
C PRO A 132 12.47 2.44 8.06
N LYS A 133 13.60 2.19 8.70
CA LYS A 133 13.64 1.64 10.04
C LYS A 133 12.85 2.51 11.03
N GLY A 134 12.09 1.87 11.88
CA GLY A 134 11.30 2.56 12.90
C GLY A 134 9.89 2.93 12.47
N GLU A 135 9.52 2.68 11.22
CA GLU A 135 8.22 3.06 10.68
C GLU A 135 7.14 1.98 10.79
N ALA A 136 7.48 0.79 11.26
CA ALA A 136 6.55 -0.35 11.22
C ALA A 136 5.22 -0.09 11.94
N GLU A 137 5.25 0.45 13.15
CA GLU A 137 4.01 0.67 13.91
C GLU A 137 3.12 1.71 13.27
N VAL A 138 3.71 2.82 12.85
CA VAL A 138 2.96 3.92 12.21
C VAL A 138 2.34 3.43 10.91
N LEU A 139 3.10 2.71 10.09
CA LEU A 139 2.60 2.19 8.83
C LEU A 139 1.53 1.13 9.04
N ALA A 140 1.72 0.21 9.97
CA ALA A 140 0.73 -0.82 10.26
C ALA A 140 -0.60 -0.21 10.69
N SER A 141 -0.56 0.79 11.57
CA SER A 141 -1.75 1.52 12.00
C SER A 141 -2.38 2.28 10.83
N GLY A 142 -1.56 2.87 9.97
CA GLY A 142 -2.02 3.61 8.80
C GLY A 142 -2.73 2.71 7.78
N TRP A 143 -2.20 1.53 7.51
CA TRP A 143 -2.86 0.58 6.62
C TRP A 143 -4.24 0.21 7.14
N LYS A 144 -4.35 -0.04 8.44
CA LYS A 144 -5.63 -0.36 9.06
C LYS A 144 -6.61 0.80 8.97
N ALA A 145 -6.21 1.98 9.41
CA ALA A 145 -7.09 3.14 9.52
C ALA A 145 -7.48 3.74 8.18
N HIS A 146 -6.57 3.71 7.21
CA HIS A 146 -6.77 4.41 5.93
C HIS A 146 -7.10 3.49 4.76
N TYR A 147 -6.85 2.19 4.89
CA TYR A 147 -7.16 1.21 3.84
C TYR A 147 -8.20 0.19 4.30
N TRP A 148 -7.87 -0.63 5.29
CA TRP A 148 -8.73 -1.78 5.60
C TRP A 148 -10.07 -1.37 6.19
N GLU A 149 -10.10 -0.46 7.12
CA GLU A 149 -11.36 -0.03 7.74
C GLU A 149 -12.27 0.70 6.75
N PRO A 150 -11.81 1.75 6.03
CA PRO A 150 -12.67 2.41 5.07
C PRO A 150 -13.05 1.53 3.89
N LEU A 151 -12.15 0.64 3.45
CA LEU A 151 -12.45 -0.31 2.38
C LEU A 151 -13.57 -1.27 2.80
N GLY A 152 -13.52 -1.73 4.05
CA GLY A 152 -14.58 -2.56 4.61
C GLY A 152 -15.93 -1.87 4.61
N LYS A 153 -15.95 -0.57 4.90
CA LYS A 153 -17.18 0.22 4.86
C LYS A 153 -17.72 0.37 3.44
N LEU A 154 -16.84 0.58 2.48
CA LEU A 154 -17.23 0.71 1.08
C LEU A 154 -17.81 -0.59 0.52
N LEU A 155 -17.27 -1.71 0.94
CA LEU A 155 -17.57 -3.03 0.36
C LEU A 155 -18.64 -3.82 1.11
N THR A 156 -19.31 -3.21 2.05
CA THR A 156 -20.44 -3.88 2.76
C THR A 156 -21.73 -3.83 1.97
#